data_1666586d83f2ed8663a2bdfbc753229d
#
_entry.id   1666586d83f2ed8663a2bdfbc753229d
#
_cell.length_a   1.000
_cell.length_b   1.000
_cell.length_c   1.000
_cell.angle_alpha   90.00
_cell.angle_beta   90.00
_cell.angle_gamma   90.00
#
_symmetry.space_group_name_H-M   'P 1'
#
loop_
_entity.id
_entity.type
_entity.pdbx_description
1 polymer ?
#
loop_
_entity_poly.entity_id
_entity_poly.type
_entity_poly.pdbx_seq_one_letter_code
_entity_poly.pdbx_strand_id
1 'polypeptide(L)'
;MDFLKDQHLETEMNRYWTERSKSYSEQNRAQIENEKRHEWENMILKYAPQKECLNILDVGTGPGFFAIILAQKGHHVTAVDLTQDMLEQAKENANHYKVEVEFKLLENQFLPFPDNTFDLVVSRDVTWMLQDAEGVLKEWYRVTKKGGKVLYFDANWYYYLFNENEKKKHLENQKMVREKGGFIYNKSKIMENLAKVLPLSQTFRPDWDRETLPTLGYHNIVTISNVNSIVYTEKEQIQYASKPEFLVVAEK
;
A
#
# COMPACT_ATOMS: atom_id res chain seq x y z
N MET A 1 25.27 5.53 -4.83
CA MET A 1 24.28 4.49 -5.16
C MET A 1 24.62 3.94 -6.53
N ASP A 2 24.56 2.63 -6.71
CA ASP A 2 25.02 1.99 -7.92
C ASP A 2 23.83 1.88 -8.90
N PHE A 3 23.73 2.78 -9.87
CA PHE A 3 22.63 2.90 -10.83
C PHE A 3 22.22 1.57 -11.51
N LEU A 4 23.19 0.68 -11.76
CA LEU A 4 22.93 -0.65 -12.34
C LEU A 4 22.22 -1.60 -11.34
N LYS A 5 22.49 -1.47 -10.04
CA LYS A 5 21.80 -2.26 -9.00
C LYS A 5 20.38 -1.78 -8.82
N ASP A 6 20.15 -0.48 -8.88
CA ASP A 6 18.82 0.12 -8.73
C ASP A 6 17.89 -0.31 -9.89
N GLN A 7 18.36 -0.27 -11.14
CA GLN A 7 17.61 -0.75 -12.32
C GLN A 7 17.31 -2.26 -12.25
N HIS A 8 18.25 -3.07 -11.77
CA HIS A 8 18.04 -4.51 -11.63
C HIS A 8 16.95 -4.79 -10.59
N LEU A 9 16.95 -4.09 -9.46
CA LEU A 9 15.96 -4.24 -8.39
C LEU A 9 14.56 -3.89 -8.89
N GLU A 10 14.38 -2.77 -9.58
CA GLU A 10 13.12 -2.36 -10.19
C GLU A 10 12.59 -3.39 -11.19
N THR A 11 13.46 -3.91 -12.04
CA THR A 11 13.11 -4.94 -13.03
C THR A 11 12.60 -6.23 -12.36
N GLU A 12 13.30 -6.70 -11.32
CA GLU A 12 12.91 -7.90 -10.58
C GLU A 12 11.60 -7.70 -9.79
N MET A 13 11.40 -6.51 -9.21
CA MET A 13 10.14 -6.17 -8.55
C MET A 13 8.97 -6.12 -9.54
N ASN A 14 9.15 -5.47 -10.68
CA ASN A 14 8.12 -5.42 -11.72
C ASN A 14 7.79 -6.83 -12.22
N ARG A 15 8.80 -7.66 -12.52
CA ARG A 15 8.58 -9.06 -12.90
C ARG A 15 7.79 -9.85 -11.86
N TYR A 16 8.13 -9.70 -10.58
CA TYR A 16 7.40 -10.37 -9.50
C TYR A 16 5.93 -9.97 -9.47
N TRP A 17 5.63 -8.67 -9.58
CA TRP A 17 4.26 -8.17 -9.54
C TRP A 17 3.48 -8.50 -10.81
N THR A 18 4.13 -8.50 -11.98
CA THR A 18 3.55 -9.03 -13.24
C THR A 18 3.10 -10.48 -13.07
N GLU A 19 3.98 -11.37 -12.59
CA GLU A 19 3.66 -12.78 -12.36
C GLU A 19 2.54 -12.97 -11.30
N ARG A 20 2.42 -12.03 -10.37
CA ARG A 20 1.48 -12.11 -9.27
C ARG A 20 0.12 -11.47 -9.57
N SER A 21 0.00 -10.66 -10.60
CA SER A 21 -1.15 -9.79 -10.89
C SER A 21 -2.49 -10.50 -10.79
N LYS A 22 -2.67 -11.63 -11.45
CA LYS A 22 -3.94 -12.39 -11.44
C LYS A 22 -4.30 -12.91 -10.05
N SER A 23 -3.36 -13.60 -9.38
CA SER A 23 -3.63 -14.15 -8.05
C SER A 23 -3.83 -13.07 -6.98
N TYR A 24 -3.20 -11.90 -7.15
CA TYR A 24 -3.39 -10.76 -6.27
C TYR A 24 -4.73 -10.07 -6.55
N SER A 25 -5.16 -10.04 -7.82
CA SER A 25 -6.49 -9.56 -8.22
C SER A 25 -7.60 -10.40 -7.58
N GLU A 26 -7.47 -11.73 -7.55
CA GLU A 26 -8.42 -12.62 -6.87
C GLU A 26 -8.52 -12.32 -5.37
N GLN A 27 -7.39 -12.07 -4.71
CA GLN A 27 -7.36 -11.68 -3.30
C GLN A 27 -8.04 -10.32 -3.07
N ASN A 28 -7.79 -9.33 -3.94
CA ASN A 28 -8.41 -8.02 -3.86
C ASN A 28 -9.93 -8.10 -4.07
N ARG A 29 -10.41 -8.89 -5.03
CA ARG A 29 -11.86 -9.13 -5.22
C ARG A 29 -12.48 -9.72 -3.97
N ALA A 30 -11.86 -10.74 -3.38
CA ALA A 30 -12.36 -11.34 -2.15
C ALA A 30 -12.43 -10.33 -1.00
N GLN A 31 -11.52 -9.35 -0.94
CA GLN A 31 -11.56 -8.27 0.04
C GLN A 31 -12.64 -7.22 -0.28
N ILE A 32 -12.89 -6.89 -1.56
CA ILE A 32 -13.98 -6.01 -1.97
C ILE A 32 -15.35 -6.63 -1.63
N GLU A 33 -15.45 -7.96 -1.69
CA GLU A 33 -16.71 -8.70 -1.50
C GLU A 33 -16.96 -9.13 -0.05
N ASN A 34 -15.97 -9.00 0.84
CA ASN A 34 -16.15 -9.37 2.24
C ASN A 34 -16.74 -8.24 3.09
N GLU A 35 -17.20 -8.59 4.30
CA GLU A 35 -17.83 -7.68 5.24
C GLU A 35 -16.91 -6.56 5.75
N LYS A 36 -15.58 -6.73 5.64
CA LYS A 36 -14.59 -5.76 6.12
C LYS A 36 -14.29 -4.64 5.13
N ARG A 37 -14.80 -4.72 3.90
CA ARG A 37 -14.64 -3.65 2.92
C ARG A 37 -15.02 -2.27 3.46
N HIS A 38 -16.14 -2.19 4.14
CA HIS A 38 -16.65 -0.92 4.70
C HIS A 38 -15.75 -0.36 5.82
N GLU A 39 -15.00 -1.21 6.50
CA GLU A 39 -14.07 -0.75 7.53
C GLU A 39 -12.85 -0.04 6.92
N TRP A 40 -12.36 -0.52 5.77
CA TRP A 40 -11.34 0.18 4.98
C TRP A 40 -11.84 1.56 4.53
N GLU A 41 -13.05 1.61 3.94
CA GLU A 41 -13.69 2.86 3.52
C GLU A 41 -13.82 3.84 4.69
N ASN A 42 -14.39 3.37 5.81
CA ASN A 42 -14.61 4.17 7.01
C ASN A 42 -13.29 4.70 7.59
N MET A 43 -12.24 3.87 7.61
CA MET A 43 -10.92 4.24 8.11
C MET A 43 -10.30 5.35 7.25
N ILE A 44 -10.36 5.23 5.93
CA ILE A 44 -9.85 6.25 5.01
C ILE A 44 -10.65 7.54 5.16
N LEU A 45 -11.98 7.47 5.06
CA LEU A 45 -12.85 8.65 5.06
C LEU A 45 -12.89 9.37 6.41
N LYS A 46 -12.67 8.68 7.52
CA LYS A 46 -12.53 9.28 8.86
C LYS A 46 -11.42 10.32 8.91
N TYR A 47 -10.32 10.08 8.22
CA TYR A 47 -9.16 10.97 8.22
C TYR A 47 -9.06 11.86 6.97
N ALA A 48 -9.85 11.60 5.94
CA ALA A 48 -9.88 12.40 4.73
C ALA A 48 -10.35 13.84 4.99
N PRO A 49 -10.01 14.81 4.12
CA PRO A 49 -10.63 16.14 4.14
C PRO A 49 -12.16 16.03 4.04
N GLN A 50 -12.87 16.85 4.82
CA GLN A 50 -14.34 16.84 4.86
C GLN A 50 -14.92 17.53 3.63
N LYS A 51 -15.19 16.77 2.57
CA LYS A 51 -15.78 17.17 1.31
C LYS A 51 -16.74 16.09 0.81
N GLU A 52 -17.81 16.52 0.13
CA GLU A 52 -18.78 15.61 -0.49
C GLU A 52 -18.13 14.75 -1.58
N CYS A 53 -17.30 15.34 -2.42
CA CYS A 53 -16.55 14.65 -3.46
C CYS A 53 -15.07 15.07 -3.41
N LEU A 54 -14.19 14.11 -3.27
CA LEU A 54 -12.74 14.29 -3.23
C LEU A 54 -12.11 13.93 -4.58
N ASN A 55 -11.05 14.66 -4.96
CA ASN A 55 -10.09 14.19 -5.96
C ASN A 55 -9.02 13.35 -5.25
N ILE A 56 -9.00 12.07 -5.50
CA ILE A 56 -8.14 11.10 -4.81
C ILE A 56 -7.11 10.53 -5.78
N LEU A 57 -5.86 10.43 -5.33
CA LEU A 57 -4.81 9.66 -6.00
C LEU A 57 -4.55 8.37 -5.22
N ASP A 58 -4.69 7.21 -5.87
CA ASP A 58 -4.31 5.90 -5.34
C ASP A 58 -2.97 5.49 -5.95
N VAL A 59 -1.90 5.50 -5.14
CA VAL A 59 -0.53 5.23 -5.59
C VAL A 59 -0.15 3.78 -5.30
N GLY A 60 0.29 3.08 -6.35
CA GLY A 60 0.52 1.64 -6.29
C GLY A 60 -0.79 0.89 -6.14
N THR A 61 -1.78 1.26 -6.96
CA THR A 61 -3.16 0.76 -6.86
C THR A 61 -3.28 -0.75 -6.97
N GLY A 62 -2.26 -1.42 -7.56
CA GLY A 62 -2.32 -2.84 -7.85
C GLY A 62 -3.58 -3.20 -8.64
N PRO A 63 -4.37 -4.21 -8.22
CA PRO A 63 -5.64 -4.58 -8.88
C PRO A 63 -6.80 -3.64 -8.55
N GLY A 64 -6.58 -2.48 -7.92
CA GLY A 64 -7.56 -1.40 -7.78
C GLY A 64 -8.41 -1.41 -6.52
N PHE A 65 -7.98 -2.06 -5.43
CA PHE A 65 -8.81 -2.20 -4.22
C PHE A 65 -9.29 -0.84 -3.68
N PHE A 66 -8.38 0.08 -3.33
CA PHE A 66 -8.76 1.41 -2.83
C PHE A 66 -9.45 2.26 -3.90
N ALA A 67 -8.94 2.22 -5.14
CA ALA A 67 -9.55 2.97 -6.23
C ALA A 67 -11.03 2.61 -6.41
N ILE A 68 -11.38 1.33 -6.39
CA ILE A 68 -12.75 0.85 -6.59
C ILE A 68 -13.65 1.24 -5.43
N ILE A 69 -13.25 0.95 -4.18
CA ILE A 69 -14.11 1.22 -3.02
C ILE A 69 -14.37 2.72 -2.81
N LEU A 70 -13.38 3.57 -3.14
CA LEU A 70 -13.52 5.02 -3.04
C LEU A 70 -14.33 5.61 -4.20
N ALA A 71 -14.19 5.07 -5.42
CA ALA A 71 -15.04 5.45 -6.55
C ALA A 71 -16.51 5.05 -6.32
N GLN A 72 -16.78 3.90 -5.67
CA GLN A 72 -18.14 3.50 -5.25
C GLN A 72 -18.78 4.46 -4.24
N LYS A 73 -17.97 5.25 -3.52
CA LYS A 73 -18.46 6.32 -2.61
C LYS A 73 -18.69 7.66 -3.33
N GLY A 74 -18.51 7.71 -4.64
CA GLY A 74 -18.76 8.91 -5.45
C GLY A 74 -17.56 9.88 -5.50
N HIS A 75 -16.37 9.43 -5.14
CA HIS A 75 -15.16 10.23 -5.27
C HIS A 75 -14.55 10.11 -6.67
N HIS A 76 -13.85 11.15 -7.11
CA HIS A 76 -13.05 11.10 -8.35
C HIS A 76 -11.69 10.48 -8.05
N VAL A 77 -11.42 9.31 -8.61
CA VAL A 77 -10.20 8.56 -8.33
C VAL A 77 -9.33 8.45 -9.58
N THR A 78 -8.09 8.92 -9.44
CA THR A 78 -6.98 8.61 -10.35
C THR A 78 -6.11 7.55 -9.67
N ALA A 79 -5.84 6.45 -10.35
CA ALA A 79 -5.11 5.31 -9.81
C ALA A 79 -3.86 5.04 -10.66
N VAL A 80 -2.71 4.93 -10.01
CA VAL A 80 -1.42 4.76 -10.69
C VAL A 80 -0.68 3.52 -10.20
N ASP A 81 0.04 2.87 -11.11
CA ASP A 81 0.92 1.73 -10.80
C ASP A 81 2.10 1.71 -11.78
N LEU A 82 3.21 1.07 -11.39
CA LEU A 82 4.39 0.84 -12.24
C LEU A 82 4.26 -0.44 -13.08
N THR A 83 3.28 -1.31 -12.76
CA THR A 83 3.11 -2.62 -13.38
C THR A 83 1.88 -2.61 -14.28
N GLN A 84 2.11 -2.76 -15.60
CA GLN A 84 1.04 -2.78 -16.61
C GLN A 84 -0.01 -3.86 -16.31
N ASP A 85 0.42 -5.08 -15.98
CA ASP A 85 -0.48 -6.21 -15.67
C ASP A 85 -1.36 -5.94 -14.44
N MET A 86 -0.88 -5.18 -13.45
CA MET A 86 -1.69 -4.73 -12.32
C MET A 86 -2.80 -3.79 -12.77
N LEU A 87 -2.48 -2.80 -13.61
CA LEU A 87 -3.48 -1.87 -14.15
C LEU A 87 -4.50 -2.54 -15.05
N GLU A 88 -4.12 -3.58 -15.80
CA GLU A 88 -5.06 -4.37 -16.58
C GLU A 88 -6.06 -5.08 -15.66
N GLN A 89 -5.59 -5.71 -14.59
CA GLN A 89 -6.47 -6.29 -13.57
C GLN A 89 -7.33 -5.23 -12.87
N ALA A 90 -6.79 -4.06 -12.58
CA ALA A 90 -7.56 -2.95 -11.98
C ALA A 90 -8.70 -2.48 -12.90
N LYS A 91 -8.44 -2.34 -14.20
CA LYS A 91 -9.46 -1.98 -15.21
C LYS A 91 -10.54 -3.04 -15.33
N GLU A 92 -10.16 -4.34 -15.38
CA GLU A 92 -11.12 -5.45 -15.37
C GLU A 92 -11.99 -5.41 -14.11
N ASN A 93 -11.39 -5.19 -12.95
CA ASN A 93 -12.12 -5.10 -11.68
C ASN A 93 -13.06 -3.89 -11.65
N ALA A 94 -12.58 -2.69 -12.04
CA ALA A 94 -13.42 -1.48 -12.10
C ALA A 94 -14.64 -1.67 -13.02
N ASN A 95 -14.45 -2.30 -14.18
CA ASN A 95 -15.55 -2.66 -15.09
C ASN A 95 -16.53 -3.65 -14.44
N HIS A 96 -16.02 -4.67 -13.73
CA HIS A 96 -16.86 -5.64 -13.02
C HIS A 96 -17.73 -4.98 -11.96
N TYR A 97 -17.15 -4.05 -11.18
CA TYR A 97 -17.88 -3.31 -10.13
C TYR A 97 -18.60 -2.05 -10.65
N LYS A 98 -18.55 -1.79 -11.98
CA LYS A 98 -19.24 -0.67 -12.66
C LYS A 98 -18.89 0.69 -12.06
N VAL A 99 -17.62 0.94 -11.83
CA VAL A 99 -17.09 2.23 -11.36
C VAL A 99 -16.15 2.85 -12.38
N GLU A 100 -16.11 4.18 -12.40
CA GLU A 100 -15.20 4.95 -13.23
C GLU A 100 -13.96 5.33 -12.41
N VAL A 101 -12.78 4.94 -12.91
CA VAL A 101 -11.46 5.28 -12.33
C VAL A 101 -10.53 5.65 -13.48
N GLU A 102 -9.79 6.73 -13.33
CA GLU A 102 -8.72 7.08 -14.26
C GLU A 102 -7.46 6.27 -13.94
N PHE A 103 -7.06 5.33 -14.82
CA PHE A 103 -5.86 4.51 -14.63
C PHE A 103 -4.69 5.05 -15.46
N LYS A 104 -3.52 5.19 -14.83
CA LYS A 104 -2.31 5.66 -15.49
C LYS A 104 -1.09 4.82 -15.11
N LEU A 105 -0.40 4.30 -16.11
CA LEU A 105 0.89 3.62 -15.93
C LEU A 105 1.96 4.67 -15.62
N LEU A 106 2.75 4.42 -14.59
CA LEU A 106 3.93 5.22 -14.28
C LEU A 106 5.17 4.59 -14.94
N GLU A 107 6.06 5.42 -15.44
CA GLU A 107 7.37 5.01 -15.95
C GLU A 107 8.42 4.92 -14.83
N ASN A 108 8.21 5.66 -13.77
CA ASN A 108 9.08 5.74 -12.59
C ASN A 108 8.29 6.28 -11.38
N GLN A 109 8.96 6.51 -10.27
CA GLN A 109 8.34 7.00 -9.04
C GLN A 109 7.93 8.49 -9.06
N PHE A 110 8.23 9.21 -10.13
CA PHE A 110 7.78 10.59 -10.31
C PHE A 110 6.32 10.63 -10.76
N LEU A 111 5.51 11.48 -10.12
CA LEU A 111 4.08 11.59 -10.41
C LEU A 111 3.82 12.64 -11.50
N PRO A 112 3.29 12.26 -12.67
CA PRO A 112 3.07 13.18 -13.80
C PRO A 112 1.82 14.06 -13.61
N PHE A 113 1.70 14.67 -12.44
CA PHE A 113 0.61 15.57 -12.08
C PHE A 113 1.16 16.91 -11.59
N PRO A 114 0.40 18.02 -11.82
CA PRO A 114 0.76 19.32 -11.25
C PRO A 114 0.76 19.31 -9.72
N ASP A 115 1.46 20.29 -9.14
CA ASP A 115 1.38 20.55 -7.71
C ASP A 115 -0.06 20.82 -7.25
N ASN A 116 -0.39 20.42 -6.03
CA ASN A 116 -1.69 20.71 -5.41
C ASN A 116 -2.92 20.24 -6.24
N THR A 117 -2.85 19.04 -6.79
CA THR A 117 -3.91 18.45 -7.64
C THR A 117 -4.94 17.68 -6.81
N PHE A 118 -4.51 16.89 -5.83
CA PHE A 118 -5.37 15.95 -5.11
C PHE A 118 -5.73 16.42 -3.70
N ASP A 119 -6.97 16.17 -3.31
CA ASP A 119 -7.43 16.40 -1.94
C ASP A 119 -6.90 15.35 -0.97
N LEU A 120 -6.74 14.13 -1.47
CA LEU A 120 -6.26 12.98 -0.73
C LEU A 120 -5.34 12.11 -1.61
N VAL A 121 -4.20 11.73 -1.08
CA VAL A 121 -3.35 10.67 -1.64
C VAL A 121 -3.46 9.46 -0.74
N VAL A 122 -3.80 8.30 -1.31
CA VAL A 122 -3.88 7.03 -0.59
C VAL A 122 -2.89 6.02 -1.17
N SER A 123 -2.45 5.09 -0.35
CA SER A 123 -1.62 3.97 -0.80
C SER A 123 -1.75 2.79 0.17
N ARG A 124 -1.53 1.57 -0.32
CA ARG A 124 -1.52 0.37 0.52
C ARG A 124 -0.43 -0.60 0.08
N ASP A 125 0.35 -1.07 1.03
CA ASP A 125 1.40 -2.08 0.83
C ASP A 125 2.49 -1.69 -0.20
N VAL A 126 2.80 -0.39 -0.30
CA VAL A 126 3.75 0.15 -1.28
C VAL A 126 5.02 0.67 -0.63
N THR A 127 4.90 1.39 0.49
CA THR A 127 6.01 2.18 1.01
C THR A 127 7.18 1.32 1.50
N TRP A 128 6.94 0.09 1.93
CA TRP A 128 7.99 -0.84 2.37
C TRP A 128 8.98 -1.21 1.26
N MET A 129 8.57 -1.11 -0.02
CA MET A 129 9.39 -1.51 -1.18
C MET A 129 10.05 -0.33 -1.91
N LEU A 130 9.92 0.89 -1.40
CA LEU A 130 10.52 2.07 -1.99
C LEU A 130 12.04 2.10 -1.76
N GLN A 131 12.80 2.37 -2.82
CA GLN A 131 14.25 2.59 -2.75
C GLN A 131 14.58 3.99 -2.23
N ASP A 132 13.83 5.00 -2.70
CA ASP A 132 13.88 6.39 -2.25
C ASP A 132 12.54 6.80 -1.63
N ALA A 133 12.29 6.35 -0.41
CA ALA A 133 11.03 6.62 0.27
C ALA A 133 10.82 8.11 0.55
N GLU A 134 11.87 8.87 0.88
CA GLU A 134 11.75 10.30 1.11
C GLU A 134 11.42 11.06 -0.18
N GLY A 135 12.06 10.71 -1.30
CA GLY A 135 11.77 11.30 -2.60
C GLY A 135 10.33 11.05 -3.03
N VAL A 136 9.83 9.81 -2.87
CA VAL A 136 8.44 9.46 -3.19
C VAL A 136 7.45 10.19 -2.27
N LEU A 137 7.71 10.26 -0.97
CA LEU A 137 6.86 10.99 -0.04
C LEU A 137 6.86 12.50 -0.31
N LYS A 138 7.97 13.08 -0.81
CA LYS A 138 8.02 14.47 -1.30
C LYS A 138 7.14 14.67 -2.53
N GLU A 139 7.12 13.70 -3.46
CA GLU A 139 6.21 13.74 -4.61
C GLU A 139 4.74 13.66 -4.19
N TRP A 140 4.41 12.79 -3.23
CA TRP A 140 3.05 12.74 -2.67
C TRP A 140 2.67 14.07 -2.01
N TYR A 141 3.60 14.68 -1.24
CA TYR A 141 3.42 16.02 -0.70
C TYR A 141 3.19 17.06 -1.79
N ARG A 142 4.00 17.05 -2.85
CA ARG A 142 3.93 18.01 -3.95
C ARG A 142 2.54 18.01 -4.60
N VAL A 143 2.03 16.83 -4.96
CA VAL A 143 0.75 16.70 -5.66
C VAL A 143 -0.48 16.86 -4.75
N THR A 144 -0.31 16.73 -3.44
CA THR A 144 -1.37 16.98 -2.46
C THR A 144 -1.65 18.47 -2.34
N LYS A 145 -2.92 18.88 -2.28
CA LYS A 145 -3.35 20.25 -2.04
C LYS A 145 -2.99 20.72 -0.62
N LYS A 146 -2.87 22.04 -0.43
CA LYS A 146 -2.77 22.61 0.92
C LYS A 146 -4.01 22.25 1.75
N GLY A 147 -3.80 21.73 2.96
CA GLY A 147 -4.86 21.16 3.81
C GLY A 147 -5.40 19.81 3.33
N GLY A 148 -4.85 19.28 2.24
CA GLY A 148 -5.06 17.90 1.80
C GLY A 148 -4.24 16.91 2.62
N LYS A 149 -4.50 15.63 2.45
CA LYS A 149 -3.86 14.59 3.27
C LYS A 149 -3.24 13.49 2.44
N VAL A 150 -2.19 12.92 2.99
CA VAL A 150 -1.60 11.65 2.56
C VAL A 150 -1.94 10.61 3.61
N LEU A 151 -2.45 9.47 3.17
CA LEU A 151 -2.88 8.38 4.03
C LEU A 151 -2.40 7.07 3.42
N TYR A 152 -1.65 6.29 4.18
CA TYR A 152 -1.22 4.99 3.70
C TYR A 152 -1.24 3.92 4.79
N PHE A 153 -1.55 2.72 4.32
CA PHE A 153 -1.46 1.49 5.10
C PHE A 153 -0.24 0.71 4.66
N ASP A 154 0.47 0.12 5.61
CA ASP A 154 1.60 -0.75 5.33
C ASP A 154 1.88 -1.65 6.54
N ALA A 155 2.81 -2.58 6.41
CA ALA A 155 3.24 -3.44 7.50
C ALA A 155 4.78 -3.62 7.49
N ASN A 156 5.32 -4.09 8.61
CA ASN A 156 6.72 -4.50 8.70
C ASN A 156 6.94 -5.86 8.01
N TRP A 157 6.65 -5.91 6.68
CA TRP A 157 6.52 -7.14 5.89
C TRP A 157 7.72 -8.07 5.99
N TYR A 158 8.93 -7.51 6.04
CA TYR A 158 10.20 -8.24 6.01
C TYR A 158 11.15 -7.87 7.15
N TYR A 159 10.72 -7.09 8.12
CA TYR A 159 11.56 -6.70 9.27
C TYR A 159 12.04 -7.92 10.09
N TYR A 160 11.32 -9.04 10.03
CA TYR A 160 11.75 -10.31 10.62
C TYR A 160 13.07 -10.87 10.04
N LEU A 161 13.52 -10.39 8.88
CA LEU A 161 14.83 -10.76 8.32
C LEU A 161 15.99 -10.10 9.08
N PHE A 162 15.71 -9.05 9.85
CA PHE A 162 16.70 -8.20 10.53
C PHE A 162 16.53 -8.18 12.05
N ASN A 163 15.47 -8.79 12.58
CA ASN A 163 15.17 -8.81 14.01
C ASN A 163 14.77 -10.23 14.47
N GLU A 164 15.56 -10.80 15.38
CA GLU A 164 15.37 -12.18 15.82
C GLU A 164 14.04 -12.40 16.59
N ASN A 165 13.55 -11.41 17.34
CA ASN A 165 12.25 -11.52 18.02
C ASN A 165 11.10 -11.55 17.01
N GLU A 166 11.14 -10.69 16.00
CA GLU A 166 10.13 -10.66 14.93
C GLU A 166 10.22 -11.93 14.07
N LYS A 167 11.40 -12.47 13.86
CA LYS A 167 11.61 -13.75 13.17
C LYS A 167 10.95 -14.92 13.91
N LYS A 168 11.09 -14.96 15.23
CA LYS A 168 10.42 -15.97 16.06
C LYS A 168 8.91 -15.87 15.93
N LYS A 169 8.34 -14.68 16.10
CA LYS A 169 6.90 -14.42 15.90
C LYS A 169 6.42 -14.84 14.51
N HIS A 170 7.20 -14.51 13.48
CA HIS A 170 6.89 -14.87 12.10
C HIS A 170 6.83 -16.39 11.90
N LEU A 171 7.80 -17.15 12.42
CA LEU A 171 7.83 -18.61 12.31
C LEU A 171 6.67 -19.27 13.08
N GLU A 172 6.35 -18.78 14.27
CA GLU A 172 5.20 -19.23 15.06
C GLU A 172 3.88 -18.97 14.31
N ASN A 173 3.73 -17.78 13.74
CA ASN A 173 2.54 -17.43 12.95
C ASN A 173 2.43 -18.31 11.69
N GLN A 174 3.52 -18.54 10.95
CA GLN A 174 3.50 -19.43 9.79
C GLN A 174 3.04 -20.85 10.14
N LYS A 175 3.45 -21.37 11.30
CA LYS A 175 2.98 -22.67 11.79
C LYS A 175 1.47 -22.64 12.02
N MET A 176 0.96 -21.64 12.72
CA MET A 176 -0.48 -21.45 12.98
C MET A 176 -1.29 -21.34 11.68
N VAL A 177 -0.79 -20.56 10.70
CA VAL A 177 -1.43 -20.40 9.38
C VAL A 177 -1.55 -21.75 8.66
N ARG A 178 -0.49 -22.58 8.68
CA ARG A 178 -0.54 -23.94 8.09
C ARG A 178 -1.55 -24.83 8.78
N GLU A 179 -1.56 -24.85 10.10
CA GLU A 179 -2.48 -25.66 10.91
C GLU A 179 -3.96 -25.30 10.68
N LYS A 180 -4.23 -24.01 10.40
CA LYS A 180 -5.58 -23.49 10.12
C LYS A 180 -5.96 -23.45 8.64
N GLY A 181 -5.14 -24.04 7.76
CA GLY A 181 -5.41 -24.08 6.31
C GLY A 181 -5.31 -22.72 5.62
N GLY A 182 -4.54 -21.78 6.18
CA GLY A 182 -4.27 -20.48 5.57
C GLY A 182 -3.33 -20.57 4.37
N PHE A 183 -3.22 -19.46 3.66
CA PHE A 183 -2.42 -19.39 2.44
C PHE A 183 -0.98 -18.98 2.75
N ILE A 184 -0.01 -19.75 2.26
CA ILE A 184 1.41 -19.39 2.28
C ILE A 184 1.88 -19.33 0.83
N TYR A 185 2.32 -18.13 0.41
CA TYR A 185 2.80 -17.95 -0.95
C TYR A 185 4.15 -18.64 -1.16
N ASN A 186 4.21 -19.53 -2.14
CA ASN A 186 5.36 -20.41 -2.37
C ASN A 186 6.60 -19.69 -2.97
N LYS A 187 6.43 -18.49 -3.54
CA LYS A 187 7.51 -17.66 -4.10
C LYS A 187 7.99 -16.54 -3.16
N SER A 188 7.70 -16.62 -1.87
CA SER A 188 8.09 -15.59 -0.89
C SER A 188 9.60 -15.31 -0.86
N LYS A 189 10.44 -16.32 -1.14
CA LYS A 189 11.91 -16.17 -1.19
C LYS A 189 12.42 -15.15 -2.20
N ILE A 190 11.73 -14.95 -3.32
CA ILE A 190 12.12 -13.92 -4.31
C ILE A 190 12.01 -12.55 -3.63
N MET A 191 10.86 -12.26 -3.06
CA MET A 191 10.63 -10.99 -2.41
C MET A 191 11.45 -10.82 -1.12
N GLU A 192 11.71 -11.87 -0.35
CA GLU A 192 12.64 -11.84 0.79
C GLU A 192 14.05 -11.40 0.38
N ASN A 193 14.54 -11.86 -0.79
CA ASN A 193 15.84 -11.45 -1.29
C ASN A 193 15.86 -9.98 -1.73
N LEU A 194 14.80 -9.50 -2.38
CA LEU A 194 14.64 -8.09 -2.73
C LEU A 194 14.54 -7.20 -1.46
N ALA A 195 13.75 -7.64 -0.48
CA ALA A 195 13.56 -6.92 0.78
C ALA A 195 14.86 -6.71 1.58
N LYS A 196 15.84 -7.60 1.44
CA LYS A 196 17.14 -7.44 2.13
C LYS A 196 17.92 -6.19 1.76
N VAL A 197 17.66 -5.61 0.61
CA VAL A 197 18.33 -4.39 0.12
C VAL A 197 17.44 -3.14 0.16
N LEU A 198 16.18 -3.29 0.53
CA LEU A 198 15.21 -2.19 0.63
C LEU A 198 15.32 -1.49 1.99
N PRO A 199 15.47 -0.15 2.02
CA PRO A 199 15.71 0.58 3.26
C PRO A 199 14.61 0.39 4.32
N LEU A 200 13.34 0.51 3.91
CA LEU A 200 12.21 0.43 4.85
C LEU A 200 11.87 -1.00 5.29
N SER A 201 12.40 -2.03 4.62
CA SER A 201 12.33 -3.40 5.12
C SER A 201 13.23 -3.64 6.34
N GLN A 202 14.30 -2.84 6.50
CA GLN A 202 15.27 -2.91 7.61
C GLN A 202 14.90 -1.97 8.76
N THR A 203 13.91 -1.12 8.56
CA THR A 203 13.51 -0.06 9.47
C THR A 203 12.19 -0.40 10.13
N PHE A 204 12.10 -0.21 11.45
CA PHE A 204 10.85 -0.43 12.17
C PHE A 204 9.87 0.71 11.93
N ARG A 205 8.68 0.36 11.47
CA ARG A 205 7.61 1.29 11.13
C ARG A 205 6.40 1.10 12.06
N PRO A 206 5.60 2.14 12.33
CA PRO A 206 5.64 3.49 11.75
C PRO A 206 6.52 4.51 12.54
N ASP A 207 7.53 4.07 13.30
CA ASP A 207 8.39 4.99 14.06
C ASP A 207 9.19 5.90 13.11
N TRP A 208 9.79 5.31 12.08
CA TRP A 208 10.49 6.05 11.03
C TRP A 208 9.58 7.11 10.37
N ASP A 209 8.32 6.78 10.15
CA ASP A 209 7.36 7.69 9.51
C ASP A 209 7.12 8.94 10.39
N ARG A 210 6.96 8.75 11.70
CA ARG A 210 6.77 9.86 12.65
C ARG A 210 7.95 10.79 12.71
N GLU A 211 9.16 10.27 12.55
CA GLU A 211 10.40 11.05 12.58
C GLU A 211 10.66 11.74 11.24
N THR A 212 10.37 11.08 10.12
CA THR A 212 10.73 11.54 8.78
C THR A 212 9.72 12.52 8.19
N LEU A 213 8.41 12.27 8.31
CA LEU A 213 7.38 13.08 7.66
C LEU A 213 7.44 14.58 8.02
N PRO A 214 7.72 14.99 9.28
CA PRO A 214 7.87 16.41 9.60
C PRO A 214 9.03 17.08 8.84
N THR A 215 10.12 16.35 8.58
CA THR A 215 11.28 16.88 7.84
C THR A 215 10.97 17.12 6.36
N LEU A 216 9.92 16.45 5.84
CA LEU A 216 9.44 16.58 4.47
C LEU A 216 8.35 17.66 4.33
N GLY A 217 7.98 18.35 5.42
CA GLY A 217 6.99 19.43 5.45
C GLY A 217 5.59 19.00 5.89
N TYR A 218 5.36 17.72 6.16
CA TYR A 218 4.08 17.24 6.68
C TYR A 218 3.85 17.65 8.13
N HIS A 219 2.60 17.83 8.50
CA HIS A 219 2.18 18.16 9.87
C HIS A 219 0.93 17.33 10.25
N ASN A 220 0.42 17.49 11.49
CA ASN A 220 -0.74 16.77 12.00
C ASN A 220 -0.68 15.25 11.79
N ILE A 221 0.52 14.66 12.05
CA ILE A 221 0.78 13.26 11.78
C ILE A 221 0.07 12.37 12.80
N VAL A 222 -0.73 11.42 12.31
CA VAL A 222 -1.39 10.39 13.11
C VAL A 222 -0.90 9.02 12.66
N THR A 223 -0.53 8.16 13.60
CA THR A 223 -0.16 6.76 13.31
C THR A 223 -0.98 5.80 14.18
N ILE A 224 -1.42 4.69 13.59
CA ILE A 224 -2.07 3.59 14.30
C ILE A 224 -1.26 2.33 14.01
N SER A 225 -0.61 1.77 15.00
CA SER A 225 0.37 0.69 14.83
C SER A 225 -0.24 -0.68 14.47
N ASN A 226 -1.54 -0.86 14.64
CA ASN A 226 -2.22 -2.12 14.32
C ASN A 226 -3.70 -1.84 14.03
N VAL A 227 -4.11 -2.04 12.79
CA VAL A 227 -5.50 -1.92 12.35
C VAL A 227 -6.15 -3.26 12.00
N ASN A 228 -5.44 -4.39 12.16
CA ASN A 228 -5.90 -5.71 11.72
C ASN A 228 -7.28 -6.09 12.27
N SER A 229 -7.55 -5.81 13.54
CA SER A 229 -8.85 -6.14 14.16
C SER A 229 -10.02 -5.34 13.59
N ILE A 230 -9.73 -4.22 12.94
CA ILE A 230 -10.73 -3.35 12.33
C ILE A 230 -10.97 -3.80 10.88
N VAL A 231 -9.91 -3.86 10.08
CA VAL A 231 -9.98 -3.97 8.61
C VAL A 231 -9.92 -5.39 8.07
N TYR A 232 -9.52 -6.36 8.88
CA TYR A 232 -9.36 -7.76 8.46
C TYR A 232 -10.42 -8.68 9.09
N THR A 233 -10.86 -9.67 8.32
CA THR A 233 -11.63 -10.81 8.81
C THR A 233 -10.82 -11.64 9.80
N GLU A 234 -11.45 -12.48 10.62
CA GLU A 234 -10.74 -13.35 11.56
C GLU A 234 -9.68 -14.22 10.88
N LYS A 235 -9.97 -14.70 9.67
CA LYS A 235 -9.01 -15.49 8.87
C LYS A 235 -7.79 -14.66 8.46
N GLU A 236 -8.00 -13.44 8.00
CA GLU A 236 -6.92 -12.52 7.64
C GLU A 236 -6.12 -12.07 8.86
N GLN A 237 -6.77 -11.85 10.01
CA GLN A 237 -6.08 -11.54 11.28
C GLN A 237 -5.10 -12.65 11.68
N ILE A 238 -5.48 -13.91 11.50
CA ILE A 238 -4.57 -15.05 11.71
C ILE A 238 -3.45 -15.04 10.68
N GLN A 239 -3.78 -14.78 9.41
CA GLN A 239 -2.83 -14.73 8.30
C GLN A 239 -1.73 -13.69 8.52
N TYR A 240 -2.10 -12.51 9.01
CA TYR A 240 -1.23 -11.34 9.17
C TYR A 240 -0.85 -11.01 10.62
N ALA A 241 -1.04 -11.97 11.55
CA ALA A 241 -0.81 -11.74 12.99
C ALA A 241 0.61 -11.29 13.34
N SER A 242 1.63 -11.79 12.62
CA SER A 242 3.04 -11.41 12.83
C SER A 242 3.47 -10.15 12.07
N LYS A 243 2.60 -9.58 11.27
CA LYS A 243 2.85 -8.40 10.42
C LYS A 243 1.63 -7.49 10.47
N PRO A 244 1.36 -6.88 11.63
CA PRO A 244 0.18 -6.02 11.76
C PRO A 244 0.27 -4.85 10.79
N GLU A 245 -0.84 -4.62 10.09
CA GLU A 245 -1.03 -3.45 9.26
C GLU A 245 -1.08 -2.21 10.14
N PHE A 246 -0.31 -1.19 9.81
CA PHE A 246 -0.37 0.11 10.43
C PHE A 246 -0.95 1.16 9.47
N LEU A 247 -1.48 2.22 10.04
CA LEU A 247 -1.95 3.39 9.30
C LEU A 247 -1.07 4.59 9.64
N VAL A 248 -0.71 5.35 8.61
CA VAL A 248 -0.11 6.69 8.71
C VAL A 248 -1.01 7.68 7.99
N VAL A 249 -1.27 8.80 8.65
CA VAL A 249 -1.98 9.96 8.11
C VAL A 249 -1.12 11.18 8.33
N ALA A 250 -0.93 11.99 7.31
CA ALA A 250 -0.19 13.24 7.38
C ALA A 250 -0.87 14.33 6.54
N GLU A 251 -0.83 15.56 7.00
CA GLU A 251 -1.44 16.72 6.33
C GLU A 251 -0.35 17.58 5.69
N LYS A 252 -0.67 18.16 4.50
CA LYS A 252 0.16 19.17 3.84
C LYS A 252 -0.18 20.58 4.28
#